data_c3239d7eee85c25ebe72b65e7f1184b0
#
_entry.id   c3239d7eee85c25ebe72b65e7f1184b0
#
_cell.length_a   1.000
_cell.length_b   1.000
_cell.length_c   1.000
_cell.angle_alpha   90.00
_cell.angle_beta   90.00
_cell.angle_gamma   90.00
#
_symmetry.space_group_name_H-M   'P 1'
#
loop_
_entity.id
_entity.type
_entity.pdbx_description
1 polymer ?
#
loop_
_entity_poly.entity_id
_entity_poly.type
_entity_poly.pdbx_seq_one_letter_code
_entity_poly.pdbx_strand_id
1 'polypeptide(L)'
;HVLRRRQRQMCIRDRIIESGVVAIDCETTSLSATEAEIVGFSMSIENSQACYIPLNHKGLKNQVDLNVFIEKIKIILEDNSILKIGQNIKYDFIILKGLGVSINNMDDTMLMSYVLRTGQRGHGLDELSSDFLFHETIKYSEVTVVEKKKILFSEVSADKAKNYAAEDADVTYR
;
A
#
# COMPACT_ATOMS: atom_id res chain seq x y z
N HIS A 1 -23.72 -0.54 -11.79
CA HIS A 1 -22.40 -0.97 -11.25
C HIS A 1 -21.37 0.16 -11.26
N VAL A 2 -21.27 0.98 -12.31
CA VAL A 2 -20.31 2.11 -12.45
C VAL A 2 -20.59 3.20 -11.43
N LEU A 3 -21.85 3.54 -11.15
CA LEU A 3 -22.24 4.55 -10.15
C LEU A 3 -21.84 4.15 -8.73
N ARG A 4 -22.00 2.88 -8.34
CA ARG A 4 -21.57 2.39 -7.01
C ARG A 4 -20.05 2.41 -6.84
N ARG A 5 -19.26 2.19 -7.91
CA ARG A 5 -17.80 2.32 -7.87
C ARG A 5 -17.35 3.77 -7.70
N ARG A 6 -17.97 4.72 -8.43
CA ARG A 6 -17.70 6.16 -8.27
C ARG A 6 -18.07 6.67 -6.87
N GLN A 7 -19.19 6.22 -6.33
CA GLN A 7 -19.63 6.58 -4.98
C GLN A 7 -18.68 6.04 -3.90
N ARG A 8 -18.16 4.81 -4.03
CA ARG A 8 -17.17 4.27 -3.09
C ARG A 8 -15.84 5.02 -3.15
N GLN A 9 -15.35 5.39 -4.34
CA GLN A 9 -14.13 6.20 -4.48
C GLN A 9 -14.28 7.59 -3.87
N MET A 10 -15.43 8.25 -4.04
CA MET A 10 -15.72 9.52 -3.39
C MET A 10 -15.72 9.38 -1.86
N CYS A 11 -16.39 8.36 -1.33
CA CYS A 11 -16.42 8.10 0.12
C CYS A 11 -15.02 7.88 0.72
N ILE A 12 -14.14 7.11 0.05
CA ILE A 12 -12.77 6.88 0.54
C ILE A 12 -11.99 8.18 0.55
N ARG A 13 -11.98 8.94 -0.54
CA ARG A 13 -11.29 10.22 -0.63
C ARG A 13 -11.79 11.21 0.42
N ASP A 14 -13.09 11.37 0.55
CA ASP A 14 -13.69 12.33 1.48
C ASP A 14 -13.35 11.97 2.93
N ARG A 15 -13.33 10.66 3.26
CA ARG A 15 -12.88 10.17 4.57
C ARG A 15 -11.39 10.41 4.82
N ILE A 16 -10.53 10.28 3.80
CA ILE A 16 -9.09 10.59 3.92
C ILE A 16 -8.90 12.09 4.22
N ILE A 17 -9.62 12.96 3.51
CA ILE A 17 -9.56 14.41 3.74
C ILE A 17 -10.05 14.76 5.15
N GLU A 18 -11.12 14.14 5.60
CA GLU A 18 -11.67 14.33 6.95
C GLU A 18 -10.73 13.80 8.04
N SER A 19 -10.11 12.63 7.82
CA SER A 19 -9.13 12.03 8.74
C SER A 19 -7.84 12.84 8.84
N GLY A 20 -7.40 13.46 7.74
CA GLY A 20 -6.09 14.12 7.64
C GLY A 20 -4.89 13.18 7.67
N VAL A 21 -5.12 11.86 7.73
CA VAL A 21 -4.07 10.82 7.79
C VAL A 21 -4.47 9.63 6.92
N VAL A 22 -3.50 9.03 6.22
CA VAL A 22 -3.68 7.79 5.47
C VAL A 22 -2.40 6.97 5.47
N ALA A 23 -2.48 5.68 5.79
CA ALA A 23 -1.41 4.75 5.51
C ALA A 23 -1.50 4.26 4.06
N ILE A 24 -0.35 4.12 3.40
CA ILE A 24 -0.25 3.71 1.99
C ILE A 24 0.82 2.64 1.81
N ASP A 25 0.63 1.80 0.80
CA ASP A 25 1.61 0.82 0.37
C ASP A 25 1.43 0.47 -1.11
N CYS A 26 2.54 0.20 -1.84
CA CYS A 26 2.56 -0.15 -3.25
C CYS A 26 2.96 -1.61 -3.47
N GLU A 27 2.12 -2.36 -4.13
CA GLU A 27 2.49 -3.68 -4.64
C GLU A 27 3.09 -3.57 -6.04
N THR A 28 4.19 -4.26 -6.27
CA THR A 28 4.99 -4.09 -7.48
C THR A 28 5.54 -5.40 -8.04
N THR A 29 6.14 -5.33 -9.23
CA THR A 29 6.73 -6.50 -9.91
C THR A 29 8.14 -6.83 -9.45
N SER A 30 8.87 -5.93 -8.78
CA SER A 30 10.28 -6.08 -8.42
C SER A 30 10.62 -5.36 -7.11
N LEU A 31 11.66 -5.80 -6.41
CA LEU A 31 12.23 -5.09 -5.25
C LEU A 31 13.13 -3.90 -5.67
N SER A 32 13.53 -3.82 -6.94
CA SER A 32 14.28 -2.70 -7.50
C SER A 32 13.28 -1.61 -7.89
N ALA A 33 13.15 -0.57 -7.07
CA ALA A 33 12.14 0.50 -7.27
C ALA A 33 12.29 1.23 -8.61
N THR A 34 13.48 1.25 -9.21
CA THR A 34 13.75 1.89 -10.50
C THR A 34 13.33 1.04 -11.70
N GLU A 35 13.10 -0.26 -11.51
CA GLU A 35 12.73 -1.23 -12.55
C GLU A 35 11.32 -1.78 -12.32
N ALA A 36 10.75 -1.53 -11.15
CA ALA A 36 9.46 -2.07 -10.76
C ALA A 36 8.30 -1.33 -11.41
N GLU A 37 7.31 -2.09 -11.84
CA GLU A 37 6.02 -1.58 -12.25
C GLU A 37 5.00 -1.78 -11.14
N ILE A 38 4.11 -0.80 -10.95
CA ILE A 38 3.04 -0.90 -9.97
C ILE A 38 2.02 -1.97 -10.38
N VAL A 39 1.67 -2.86 -9.46
CA VAL A 39 0.65 -3.90 -9.65
C VAL A 39 -0.64 -3.53 -8.92
N GLY A 40 -0.52 -2.86 -7.79
CA GLY A 40 -1.66 -2.40 -7.01
C GLY A 40 -1.24 -1.40 -5.94
N PHE A 41 -2.23 -0.84 -5.28
CA PHE A 41 -2.06 0.19 -4.26
C PHE A 41 -3.03 -0.06 -3.11
N SER A 42 -2.55 -0.01 -1.89
CA SER A 42 -3.38 -0.16 -0.70
C SER A 42 -3.40 1.10 0.16
N MET A 43 -4.48 1.28 0.90
CA MET A 43 -4.68 2.40 1.80
C MET A 43 -5.45 1.97 3.05
N SER A 44 -5.10 2.56 4.20
CA SER A 44 -5.87 2.47 5.44
C SER A 44 -5.99 3.84 6.09
N ILE A 45 -7.15 4.13 6.68
CA ILE A 45 -7.46 5.39 7.38
C ILE A 45 -7.99 5.16 8.79
N GLU A 46 -8.15 3.92 9.16
CA GLU A 46 -8.71 3.51 10.44
C GLU A 46 -8.37 2.04 10.69
N ASN A 47 -8.17 1.66 11.94
CA ASN A 47 -7.90 0.28 12.33
C ASN A 47 -8.93 -0.69 11.72
N SER A 48 -8.45 -1.74 11.07
CA SER A 48 -9.24 -2.76 10.39
C SER A 48 -10.09 -2.24 9.21
N GLN A 49 -9.76 -1.08 8.66
CA GLN A 49 -10.42 -0.48 7.51
C GLN A 49 -9.41 -0.12 6.42
N ALA A 50 -9.00 -1.12 5.69
CA ALA A 50 -8.10 -0.96 4.56
C ALA A 50 -8.76 -1.36 3.24
N CYS A 51 -8.22 -0.85 2.14
CA CYS A 51 -8.64 -1.22 0.80
C CYS A 51 -7.44 -1.49 -0.10
N TYR A 52 -7.65 -2.30 -1.12
CA TYR A 52 -6.70 -2.59 -2.18
C TYR A 52 -7.27 -2.19 -3.54
N ILE A 53 -6.47 -1.52 -4.36
CA ILE A 53 -6.80 -1.08 -5.72
C ILE A 53 -5.92 -1.84 -6.70
N PRO A 54 -6.42 -2.88 -7.38
CA PRO A 54 -5.66 -3.58 -8.41
C PRO A 54 -5.51 -2.69 -9.64
N LEU A 55 -4.28 -2.61 -10.19
CA LEU A 55 -3.91 -1.76 -11.31
C LEU A 55 -3.36 -2.55 -12.49
N ASN A 56 -2.49 -3.53 -12.24
CA ASN A 56 -1.79 -4.28 -13.29
C ASN A 56 -1.65 -5.78 -12.98
N HIS A 57 -2.72 -6.39 -12.48
CA HIS A 57 -2.77 -7.85 -12.32
C HIS A 57 -2.99 -8.55 -13.64
N LYS A 58 -2.24 -9.63 -13.87
CA LYS A 58 -2.43 -10.51 -15.02
C LYS A 58 -3.75 -11.30 -14.89
N GLY A 59 -4.54 -11.30 -15.97
CA GLY A 59 -5.79 -12.06 -16.01
C GLY A 59 -6.99 -11.44 -15.29
N LEU A 60 -6.83 -10.30 -14.60
CA LEU A 60 -7.92 -9.58 -13.95
C LEU A 60 -8.55 -8.57 -14.91
N LYS A 61 -9.77 -8.86 -15.40
CA LYS A 61 -10.47 -8.00 -16.39
C LYS A 61 -11.01 -6.69 -15.81
N ASN A 62 -11.29 -6.63 -14.52
CA ASN A 62 -11.99 -5.51 -13.88
C ASN A 62 -11.08 -4.81 -12.85
N GLN A 63 -9.99 -4.23 -13.30
CA GLN A 63 -9.11 -3.41 -12.48
C GLN A 63 -9.22 -1.92 -12.85
N VAL A 64 -8.67 -1.05 -12.02
CA VAL A 64 -8.71 0.39 -12.25
C VAL A 64 -7.68 0.74 -13.33
N ASP A 65 -8.06 1.59 -14.30
CA ASP A 65 -7.11 2.14 -15.26
C ASP A 65 -6.05 2.98 -14.56
N LEU A 66 -4.78 2.79 -14.95
CA LEU A 66 -3.65 3.43 -14.29
C LEU A 66 -3.70 4.96 -14.37
N ASN A 67 -4.13 5.54 -15.50
CA ASN A 67 -4.21 7.00 -15.65
C ASN A 67 -5.33 7.57 -14.77
N VAL A 68 -6.45 6.87 -14.67
CA VAL A 68 -7.55 7.22 -13.76
C VAL A 68 -7.09 7.15 -12.30
N PHE A 69 -6.32 6.12 -11.93
CA PHE A 69 -5.73 6.02 -10.60
C PHE A 69 -4.80 7.20 -10.31
N ILE A 70 -3.85 7.49 -11.21
CA ILE A 70 -2.89 8.60 -11.08
C ILE A 70 -3.61 9.92 -10.87
N GLU A 71 -4.63 10.23 -11.68
CA GLU A 71 -5.41 11.45 -11.57
C GLU A 71 -6.07 11.60 -10.19
N LYS A 72 -6.61 10.51 -9.65
CA LYS A 72 -7.34 10.55 -8.38
C LYS A 72 -6.42 10.51 -7.18
N ILE A 73 -5.33 9.74 -7.24
CA ILE A 73 -4.43 9.61 -6.09
C ILE A 73 -3.58 10.87 -5.86
N LYS A 74 -3.26 11.62 -6.90
CA LYS A 74 -2.57 12.92 -6.78
C LYS A 74 -3.25 13.87 -5.82
N ILE A 75 -4.58 13.93 -5.84
CA ILE A 75 -5.37 14.81 -4.97
C ILE A 75 -5.10 14.53 -3.49
N ILE A 76 -4.77 13.29 -3.15
CA ILE A 76 -4.48 12.84 -1.78
C ILE A 76 -3.00 12.96 -1.48
N LEU A 77 -2.15 12.40 -2.36
CA LEU A 77 -0.72 12.27 -2.06
C LEU A 77 0.03 13.60 -2.13
N GLU A 78 -0.41 14.52 -2.98
CA GLU A 78 0.22 15.85 -3.13
C GLU A 78 -0.36 16.90 -2.18
N ASP A 79 -1.43 16.58 -1.42
CA ASP A 79 -2.02 17.49 -0.44
C ASP A 79 -1.17 17.54 0.84
N ASN A 80 -0.65 18.71 1.19
CA ASN A 80 0.14 18.93 2.41
C ASN A 80 -0.68 18.85 3.71
N SER A 81 -2.00 18.96 3.66
CA SER A 81 -2.87 18.85 4.82
C SER A 81 -3.11 17.40 5.26
N ILE A 82 -2.78 16.43 4.40
CA ILE A 82 -2.93 15.01 4.67
C ILE A 82 -1.55 14.42 4.97
N LEU A 83 -1.39 13.77 6.12
CA LEU A 83 -0.22 12.98 6.45
C LEU A 83 -0.30 11.61 5.76
N LYS A 84 0.71 11.25 4.99
CA LYS A 84 0.89 9.91 4.42
C LYS A 84 1.87 9.13 5.27
N ILE A 85 1.48 7.95 5.73
CA ILE A 85 2.31 7.04 6.50
C ILE A 85 2.61 5.81 5.64
N GLY A 86 3.86 5.38 5.61
CA GLY A 86 4.26 4.15 4.93
C GLY A 86 5.35 3.43 5.69
N GLN A 87 5.50 2.14 5.42
CA GLN A 87 6.60 1.32 5.93
C GLN A 87 7.68 1.26 4.85
N ASN A 88 8.86 1.86 5.08
CA ASN A 88 9.89 2.05 4.05
C ASN A 88 9.35 2.87 2.85
N ILE A 89 8.59 3.91 3.15
CA ILE A 89 7.86 4.76 2.17
C ILE A 89 8.74 5.33 1.06
N LYS A 90 10.05 5.33 1.25
CA LYS A 90 11.01 5.70 0.21
C LYS A 90 10.86 4.84 -1.05
N TYR A 91 10.54 3.56 -0.91
CA TYR A 91 10.28 2.67 -2.03
C TYR A 91 9.04 3.14 -2.81
N ASP A 92 7.93 3.36 -2.13
CA ASP A 92 6.67 3.84 -2.71
C ASP A 92 6.83 5.20 -3.36
N PHE A 93 7.59 6.10 -2.71
CA PHE A 93 7.91 7.41 -3.25
C PHE A 93 8.61 7.32 -4.61
N ILE A 94 9.57 6.41 -4.79
CA ILE A 94 10.29 6.24 -6.07
C ILE A 94 9.32 5.71 -7.14
N ILE A 95 8.51 4.70 -6.84
CA ILE A 95 7.50 4.13 -7.76
C ILE A 95 6.52 5.21 -8.20
N LEU A 96 5.91 5.91 -7.27
CA LEU A 96 4.90 6.94 -7.55
C LEU A 96 5.51 8.14 -8.28
N LYS A 97 6.74 8.52 -7.94
CA LYS A 97 7.48 9.56 -8.65
C LYS A 97 7.71 9.21 -10.12
N GLY A 98 8.02 7.94 -10.41
CA GLY A 98 8.13 7.42 -11.78
C GLY A 98 6.83 7.56 -12.58
N LEU A 99 5.67 7.53 -11.90
CA LEU A 99 4.35 7.77 -12.48
C LEU A 99 3.95 9.27 -12.51
N GLY A 100 4.85 10.17 -12.11
CA GLY A 100 4.59 11.61 -12.04
C GLY A 100 3.70 12.03 -10.87
N VAL A 101 3.68 11.25 -9.79
CA VAL A 101 2.97 11.55 -8.53
C VAL A 101 4.00 11.88 -7.46
N SER A 102 3.81 12.97 -6.73
CA SER A 102 4.62 13.32 -5.56
C SER A 102 3.89 12.91 -4.28
N ILE A 103 4.66 12.55 -3.25
CA ILE A 103 4.13 12.37 -1.89
C ILE A 103 4.61 13.54 -1.06
N ASN A 104 3.69 14.37 -0.59
CA ASN A 104 3.96 15.49 0.29
C ASN A 104 3.51 15.13 1.72
N ASN A 105 4.18 15.68 2.74
CA ASN A 105 3.85 15.46 4.15
C ASN A 105 3.75 13.95 4.48
N MET A 106 4.90 13.29 4.59
CA MET A 106 4.99 11.85 4.80
C MET A 106 5.84 11.48 6.00
N ASP A 107 5.46 10.37 6.65
CA ASP A 107 6.20 9.71 7.72
C ASP A 107 6.48 8.25 7.37
N ASP A 108 7.55 7.70 7.92
CA ASP A 108 8.03 6.34 7.68
C ASP A 108 8.14 5.56 9.00
N THR A 109 7.30 4.54 9.17
CA THR A 109 7.27 3.72 10.38
C THR A 109 8.57 2.93 10.59
N MET A 110 9.26 2.53 9.51
CA MET A 110 10.58 1.89 9.60
C MET A 110 11.62 2.88 10.17
N LEU A 111 11.66 4.12 9.67
CA LEU A 111 12.60 5.14 10.17
C LEU A 111 12.28 5.56 11.60
N MET A 112 11.00 5.69 11.96
CA MET A 112 10.58 5.92 13.35
C MET A 112 11.11 4.81 14.27
N SER A 113 10.98 3.56 13.86
CA SER A 113 11.50 2.42 14.60
C SER A 113 13.02 2.47 14.75
N TYR A 114 13.77 2.84 13.71
CA TYR A 114 15.23 3.01 13.79
C TYR A 114 15.63 4.07 14.83
N VAL A 115 14.90 5.18 14.91
CA VAL A 115 15.17 6.25 15.87
C VAL A 115 14.82 5.80 17.30
N LEU A 116 13.65 5.21 17.50
CA LEU A 116 13.13 4.83 18.82
C LEU A 116 13.83 3.60 19.40
N ARG A 117 14.31 2.69 18.54
CA ARG A 117 14.89 1.38 18.91
C ARG A 117 16.35 1.28 18.47
N THR A 118 17.12 2.35 18.60
CA THR A 118 18.55 2.39 18.22
C THR A 118 19.32 1.21 18.80
N GLY A 119 20.03 0.49 17.92
CA GLY A 119 20.83 -0.69 18.30
C GLY A 119 20.05 -2.00 18.38
N GLN A 120 18.74 -2.00 18.21
CA GLN A 120 17.93 -3.22 18.05
C GLN A 120 17.90 -3.65 16.58
N ARG A 121 17.48 -4.89 16.32
CA ARG A 121 17.24 -5.44 14.98
C ARG A 121 15.76 -5.67 14.79
N GLY A 122 15.33 -5.80 13.53
CA GLY A 122 13.93 -6.07 13.21
C GLY A 122 13.11 -4.78 13.14
N HIS A 123 13.27 -4.05 12.02
CA HIS A 123 12.49 -2.85 11.73
C HIS A 123 11.55 -3.05 10.53
N GLY A 124 11.42 -4.29 10.05
CA GLY A 124 10.45 -4.66 9.02
C GLY A 124 9.03 -4.67 9.55
N LEU A 125 8.05 -4.64 8.64
CA LEU A 125 6.63 -4.60 9.00
C LEU A 125 6.23 -5.79 9.88
N ASP A 126 6.69 -6.99 9.51
CA ASP A 126 6.40 -8.22 10.23
C ASP A 126 6.88 -8.17 11.69
N GLU A 127 8.14 -7.74 11.89
CA GLU A 127 8.71 -7.64 13.22
C GLU A 127 8.00 -6.57 14.06
N LEU A 128 7.73 -5.39 13.47
CA LEU A 128 7.03 -4.32 14.16
C LEU A 128 5.60 -4.70 14.51
N SER A 129 4.90 -5.38 13.61
CA SER A 129 3.56 -5.90 13.85
C SER A 129 3.53 -6.89 15.01
N SER A 130 4.45 -7.86 15.01
CA SER A 130 4.55 -8.84 16.09
C SER A 130 4.90 -8.19 17.43
N ASP A 131 5.88 -7.27 17.45
CA ASP A 131 6.39 -6.64 18.67
C ASP A 131 5.40 -5.66 19.31
N PHE A 132 4.70 -4.85 18.50
CA PHE A 132 3.86 -3.77 19.02
C PHE A 132 2.37 -4.06 18.97
N LEU A 133 1.93 -4.84 17.99
CA LEU A 133 0.52 -5.13 17.78
C LEU A 133 0.13 -6.55 18.18
N PHE A 134 1.11 -7.41 18.50
CA PHE A 134 0.91 -8.85 18.78
C PHE A 134 0.14 -9.54 17.64
N HIS A 135 0.44 -9.11 16.39
CA HIS A 135 -0.23 -9.56 15.18
C HIS A 135 0.79 -10.18 14.22
N GLU A 136 0.50 -11.43 13.80
CA GLU A 136 1.27 -12.12 12.77
C GLU A 136 0.72 -11.80 11.39
N THR A 137 1.52 -11.13 10.56
CA THR A 137 1.13 -10.73 9.21
C THR A 137 1.15 -11.90 8.23
N ILE A 138 0.38 -11.80 7.17
CA ILE A 138 0.44 -12.71 6.01
C ILE A 138 1.82 -12.56 5.36
N LYS A 139 2.57 -13.65 5.20
CA LYS A 139 3.90 -13.56 4.59
C LYS A 139 3.81 -13.46 3.08
N TYR A 140 4.68 -12.65 2.49
CA TYR A 140 4.79 -12.49 1.03
C TYR A 140 4.91 -13.86 0.31
N SER A 141 5.65 -14.81 0.91
CA SER A 141 5.78 -16.17 0.37
C SER A 141 4.47 -16.96 0.35
N GLU A 142 3.52 -16.68 1.26
CA GLU A 142 2.22 -17.37 1.29
C GLU A 142 1.34 -16.99 0.11
N VAL A 143 1.51 -15.78 -0.41
CA VAL A 143 0.75 -15.30 -1.57
C VAL A 143 1.48 -15.54 -2.89
N THR A 144 2.82 -15.57 -2.90
CA THR A 144 3.63 -15.68 -4.13
C THR A 144 4.21 -17.06 -4.39
N VAL A 145 4.04 -18.06 -3.51
CA VAL A 145 4.48 -19.43 -3.74
C VAL A 145 3.25 -20.32 -3.98
N VAL A 146 3.10 -20.81 -5.20
CA VAL A 146 2.04 -21.73 -5.61
C VAL A 146 2.69 -23.03 -6.10
N GLU A 147 2.31 -24.17 -5.52
CA GLU A 147 2.85 -25.51 -5.86
C GLU A 147 4.39 -25.56 -5.89
N LYS A 148 5.03 -24.91 -4.89
CA LYS A 148 6.49 -24.79 -4.77
C LYS A 148 7.17 -23.93 -5.86
N LYS A 149 6.40 -23.23 -6.69
CA LYS A 149 6.92 -22.27 -7.67
C LYS A 149 6.64 -20.86 -7.22
N LYS A 150 7.64 -19.99 -7.32
CA LYS A 150 7.46 -18.56 -7.07
C LYS A 150 6.86 -17.91 -8.30
N ILE A 151 5.77 -17.16 -8.10
CA ILE A 151 5.10 -16.37 -9.11
C ILE A 151 5.33 -14.87 -8.83
N LEU A 152 5.13 -14.02 -9.83
CA LEU A 152 5.14 -12.57 -9.65
C LEU A 152 3.88 -12.13 -8.90
N PHE A 153 3.95 -11.02 -8.16
CA PHE A 153 2.78 -10.49 -7.46
C PHE A 153 1.63 -10.17 -8.42
N SER A 154 1.94 -9.73 -9.64
CA SER A 154 0.95 -9.52 -10.71
C SER A 154 0.17 -10.77 -11.13
N GLU A 155 0.66 -11.96 -10.78
CA GLU A 155 0.03 -13.27 -11.09
C GLU A 155 -0.75 -13.82 -9.88
N VAL A 156 -0.65 -13.18 -8.72
CA VAL A 156 -1.40 -13.53 -7.52
C VAL A 156 -2.89 -13.24 -7.75
N SER A 157 -3.77 -14.16 -7.30
CA SER A 157 -5.21 -13.93 -7.42
C SER A 157 -5.65 -12.68 -6.66
N ALA A 158 -6.61 -11.94 -7.21
CA ALA A 158 -7.07 -10.68 -6.65
C ALA A 158 -7.51 -10.76 -5.17
N ASP A 159 -8.12 -11.89 -4.77
CA ASP A 159 -8.56 -12.07 -3.38
C ASP A 159 -7.38 -12.24 -2.41
N LYS A 160 -6.34 -13.00 -2.81
CA LYS A 160 -5.13 -13.16 -2.00
C LYS A 160 -4.34 -11.86 -1.95
N ALA A 161 -4.14 -11.20 -3.11
CA ALA A 161 -3.45 -9.92 -3.19
C ALA A 161 -4.15 -8.85 -2.34
N LYS A 162 -5.48 -8.78 -2.40
CA LYS A 162 -6.28 -7.85 -1.60
C LYS A 162 -6.07 -8.07 -0.09
N ASN A 163 -6.10 -9.31 0.37
CA ASN A 163 -5.98 -9.60 1.79
C ASN A 163 -4.58 -9.26 2.30
N TYR A 164 -3.53 -9.62 1.56
CA TYR A 164 -2.15 -9.30 1.87
C TYR A 164 -1.91 -7.78 1.88
N ALA A 165 -2.15 -7.10 0.77
CA ALA A 165 -1.85 -5.68 0.63
C ALA A 165 -2.71 -4.77 1.53
N ALA A 166 -3.98 -5.13 1.78
CA ALA A 166 -4.82 -4.39 2.70
C ALA A 166 -4.37 -4.57 4.16
N GLU A 167 -3.84 -5.75 4.53
CA GLU A 167 -3.25 -5.97 5.84
C GLU A 167 -1.99 -5.12 6.04
N ASP A 168 -1.09 -5.04 5.05
CA ASP A 168 0.13 -4.24 5.14
C ASP A 168 -0.19 -2.76 5.39
N ALA A 169 -1.18 -2.20 4.68
CA ALA A 169 -1.64 -0.83 4.92
C ALA A 169 -2.33 -0.66 6.30
N ASP A 170 -3.12 -1.63 6.76
CA ASP A 170 -3.78 -1.59 8.08
C ASP A 170 -2.76 -1.64 9.21
N VAL A 171 -1.81 -2.56 9.13
CA VAL A 171 -0.73 -2.72 10.12
C VAL A 171 0.14 -1.46 10.17
N THR A 172 0.46 -0.89 9.01
CA THR A 172 1.22 0.38 8.92
C THR A 172 0.48 1.54 9.57
N TYR A 173 -0.85 1.60 9.44
CA TYR A 173 -1.69 2.62 10.07
C TYR A 173 -1.72 2.49 11.60
N ARG A 174 -1.79 1.28 12.12
CA ARG A 174 -1.85 0.95 13.55
C ARG A 174 -0.55 1.22 14.28
#